data_07bf0c0b6e748324702eaa8bdbba313b
#
_entry.id   07bf0c0b6e748324702eaa8bdbba313b
#
_cell.length_a   1.000
_cell.length_b   1.000
_cell.length_c   1.000
_cell.angle_alpha   90.00
_cell.angle_beta   90.00
_cell.angle_gamma   90.00
#
_symmetry.space_group_name_H-M   'P 1'
#
loop_
_entity.id
_entity.type
_entity.pdbx_description
1 polymer ?
#
loop_
_entity_poly.entity_id
_entity_poly.type
_entity_poly.pdbx_seq_one_letter_code
_entity_poly.pdbx_strand_id
1 'polypeptide(L)'
;MRELSLWWADQGAACNYRADLLSPEDARRAGTLRSAKARDDWQVSRALLQCVRADAAAAHVVSLSHSGGHALCARAPAGRAVGVDLERIRPRDTAALAAWVCDAAERAWLQDAAGDLRLERFYMLWTIKEAFVKAAGLDFPADMATVGLAPQATGRLALRPPPGPWQAMCWALGADWVMAAVWRADGNESLQVDWRAAAPSAWPARRLLGQWTARGD
;
A
#
# COMPACT_ATOMS: atom_id res chain seq x y z
N MET A 1 16.94 -14.88 7.55
CA MET A 1 16.28 -13.57 7.47
C MET A 1 15.08 -13.69 6.55
N ARG A 2 13.90 -13.34 7.02
CA ARG A 2 12.67 -13.38 6.19
C ARG A 2 12.52 -11.99 5.58
N GLU A 3 12.63 -11.88 4.27
CA GLU A 3 12.62 -10.60 3.57
C GLU A 3 11.21 -10.25 3.08
N LEU A 4 10.79 -9.02 3.31
CA LEU A 4 9.71 -8.36 2.62
C LEU A 4 10.31 -7.61 1.43
N SER A 5 10.01 -8.01 0.21
CA SER A 5 10.44 -7.27 -0.98
C SER A 5 9.34 -6.31 -1.40
N LEU A 6 9.69 -5.04 -1.56
CA LEU A 6 8.82 -4.00 -2.13
C LEU A 6 9.30 -3.67 -3.54
N TRP A 7 8.37 -3.76 -4.49
CA TRP A 7 8.64 -3.59 -5.90
C TRP A 7 7.88 -2.38 -6.45
N TRP A 8 8.57 -1.58 -7.21
CA TRP A 8 8.04 -0.36 -7.84
C TRP A 8 8.04 -0.46 -9.35
N ALA A 9 7.00 0.12 -9.97
CA ALA A 9 6.93 0.36 -11.40
C ALA A 9 6.33 1.74 -11.69
N ASP A 10 6.92 2.46 -12.59
CA ASP A 10 6.36 3.65 -13.23
C ASP A 10 5.80 3.29 -14.62
N GLN A 11 5.32 4.30 -15.34
CA GLN A 11 4.72 4.14 -16.67
C GLN A 11 5.63 3.44 -17.67
N GLY A 12 6.96 3.57 -17.52
CA GLY A 12 7.93 2.91 -18.40
C GLY A 12 7.86 1.39 -18.35
N ALA A 13 7.42 0.81 -17.23
CA ALA A 13 7.30 -0.64 -17.09
C ALA A 13 6.20 -1.25 -18.00
N ALA A 14 5.27 -0.44 -18.53
CA ALA A 14 4.23 -0.93 -19.43
C ALA A 14 4.79 -1.59 -20.71
N CYS A 15 6.01 -1.24 -21.13
CA CYS A 15 6.66 -1.87 -22.28
C CYS A 15 6.93 -3.39 -22.06
N ASN A 16 6.97 -3.84 -20.82
CA ASN A 16 7.17 -5.25 -20.44
C ASN A 16 5.85 -6.01 -20.21
N TYR A 17 4.71 -5.37 -20.40
CA TYR A 17 3.42 -6.02 -20.23
C TYR A 17 3.20 -7.13 -21.25
N ARG A 18 2.80 -8.29 -20.77
CA ARG A 18 2.52 -9.49 -21.57
C ARG A 18 1.08 -9.94 -21.33
N ALA A 19 0.22 -9.76 -22.35
CA ALA A 19 -1.19 -10.16 -22.26
C ALA A 19 -1.37 -11.69 -22.17
N ASP A 20 -0.45 -12.46 -22.78
CA ASP A 20 -0.44 -13.92 -22.76
C ASP A 20 -0.07 -14.52 -21.39
N LEU A 21 0.47 -13.70 -20.45
CA LEU A 21 0.78 -14.12 -19.09
C LEU A 21 -0.32 -13.73 -18.07
N LEU A 22 -1.45 -13.21 -18.53
CA LEU A 22 -2.55 -12.90 -17.62
C LEU A 22 -3.24 -14.16 -17.13
N SER A 23 -3.72 -14.12 -15.87
CA SER A 23 -4.69 -15.11 -15.41
C SER A 23 -6.01 -14.98 -16.18
N PRO A 24 -6.84 -16.04 -16.26
CA PRO A 24 -8.16 -15.93 -16.89
C PRO A 24 -9.04 -14.82 -16.29
N GLU A 25 -8.92 -14.55 -15.00
CA GLU A 25 -9.62 -13.46 -14.31
C GLU A 25 -9.09 -12.10 -14.75
N ASP A 26 -7.77 -11.92 -14.75
CA ASP A 26 -7.13 -10.68 -15.19
C ASP A 26 -7.42 -10.38 -16.66
N ALA A 27 -7.43 -11.39 -17.52
CA ALA A 27 -7.76 -11.25 -18.93
C ALA A 27 -9.21 -10.78 -19.13
N ARG A 28 -10.16 -11.35 -18.38
CA ARG A 28 -11.56 -10.89 -18.39
C ARG A 28 -11.67 -9.44 -17.93
N ARG A 29 -10.98 -9.07 -16.85
CA ARG A 29 -10.98 -7.70 -16.33
C ARG A 29 -10.37 -6.71 -17.31
N ALA A 30 -9.28 -7.05 -17.98
CA ALA A 30 -8.66 -6.22 -19.02
C ALA A 30 -9.65 -5.86 -20.13
N GLY A 31 -10.50 -6.81 -20.54
CA GLY A 31 -11.55 -6.59 -21.54
C GLY A 31 -12.67 -5.63 -21.11
N THR A 32 -12.82 -5.35 -19.82
CA THR A 32 -13.83 -4.41 -19.30
C THR A 32 -13.33 -2.97 -19.16
N LEU A 33 -12.04 -2.71 -19.35
CA LEU A 33 -11.43 -1.40 -19.20
C LEU A 33 -11.80 -0.47 -20.35
N ARG A 34 -12.58 0.58 -20.08
CA ARG A 34 -13.13 1.46 -21.13
C ARG A 34 -12.24 2.63 -21.50
N SER A 35 -11.49 3.22 -20.54
CA SER A 35 -10.65 4.38 -20.81
C SER A 35 -9.19 3.99 -21.12
N ALA A 36 -8.50 4.79 -21.95
CA ALA A 36 -7.08 4.62 -22.24
C ALA A 36 -6.27 4.65 -20.93
N LYS A 37 -6.53 5.66 -20.08
CA LYS A 37 -5.87 5.79 -18.78
C LYS A 37 -6.02 4.53 -17.91
N ALA A 38 -7.21 3.95 -17.83
CA ALA A 38 -7.43 2.72 -17.05
C ALA A 38 -6.66 1.53 -17.64
N ARG A 39 -6.53 1.45 -18.96
CA ARG A 39 -5.71 0.43 -19.61
C ARG A 39 -4.22 0.63 -19.32
N ASP A 40 -3.73 1.87 -19.40
CA ASP A 40 -2.33 2.18 -19.12
C ASP A 40 -1.97 1.85 -17.65
N ASP A 41 -2.80 2.31 -16.69
CA ASP A 41 -2.63 1.98 -15.26
C ASP A 41 -2.65 0.46 -15.02
N TRP A 42 -3.53 -0.25 -15.72
CA TRP A 42 -3.62 -1.72 -15.67
C TRP A 42 -2.34 -2.39 -16.18
N GLN A 43 -1.86 -1.98 -17.36
CA GLN A 43 -0.65 -2.57 -17.96
C GLN A 43 0.56 -2.42 -17.07
N VAL A 44 0.78 -1.25 -16.48
CA VAL A 44 1.87 -1.02 -15.51
C VAL A 44 1.74 -1.98 -14.32
N SER A 45 0.56 -2.08 -13.76
CA SER A 45 0.33 -2.95 -12.58
C SER A 45 0.54 -4.44 -12.90
N ARG A 46 0.14 -4.89 -14.10
CA ARG A 46 0.32 -6.30 -14.51
C ARG A 46 1.75 -6.58 -14.95
N ALA A 47 2.44 -5.66 -15.61
CA ALA A 47 3.87 -5.78 -15.89
C ALA A 47 4.68 -5.95 -14.60
N LEU A 48 4.40 -5.14 -13.58
CA LEU A 48 5.02 -5.28 -12.28
C LEU A 48 4.74 -6.66 -11.67
N LEU A 49 3.49 -7.09 -11.64
CA LEU A 49 3.11 -8.40 -11.06
C LEU A 49 3.79 -9.56 -11.79
N GLN A 50 3.88 -9.49 -13.12
CA GLN A 50 4.58 -10.48 -13.94
C GLN A 50 6.07 -10.53 -13.61
N CYS A 51 6.72 -9.36 -13.46
CA CYS A 51 8.12 -9.25 -13.05
C CYS A 51 8.35 -9.90 -11.66
N VAL A 52 7.51 -9.57 -10.68
CA VAL A 52 7.59 -10.12 -9.31
C VAL A 52 7.43 -11.63 -9.29
N ARG A 53 6.49 -12.16 -10.10
CA ARG A 53 6.27 -13.61 -10.19
C ARG A 53 7.41 -14.35 -10.89
N ALA A 54 8.01 -13.74 -11.90
CA ALA A 54 9.16 -14.32 -12.61
C ALA A 54 10.43 -14.39 -11.74
N ASP A 55 10.60 -13.46 -10.79
CA ASP A 55 11.73 -13.43 -9.84
C ASP A 55 11.57 -14.44 -8.68
N ALA A 56 10.42 -15.06 -8.54
CA ALA A 56 10.11 -15.91 -7.39
C ALA A 56 10.57 -17.35 -7.59
N ALA A 57 11.54 -17.81 -6.78
CA ALA A 57 12.00 -19.20 -6.75
C ALA A 57 11.20 -20.09 -5.78
N ALA A 58 10.39 -19.55 -4.88
CA ALA A 58 9.65 -20.28 -3.85
C ALA A 58 8.21 -19.77 -3.73
N ALA A 59 7.35 -20.56 -3.06
CA ALA A 59 5.99 -20.15 -2.76
C ALA A 59 5.95 -18.84 -1.96
N HIS A 60 5.15 -17.90 -2.41
CA HIS A 60 5.06 -16.55 -1.85
C HIS A 60 3.64 -16.01 -1.97
N VAL A 61 3.36 -14.98 -1.19
CA VAL A 61 2.17 -14.14 -1.31
C VAL A 61 2.55 -12.79 -1.87
N VAL A 62 1.63 -12.17 -2.59
CA VAL A 62 1.79 -10.84 -3.14
C VAL A 62 0.60 -9.96 -2.78
N SER A 63 0.89 -8.68 -2.55
CA SER A 63 -0.12 -7.63 -2.47
C SER A 63 0.23 -6.54 -3.48
N LEU A 64 -0.74 -6.05 -4.22
CA LEU A 64 -0.57 -5.12 -5.32
C LEU A 64 -1.44 -3.88 -5.11
N SER A 65 -0.87 -2.70 -5.36
CA SER A 65 -1.60 -1.45 -5.48
C SER A 65 -1.12 -0.66 -6.69
N HIS A 66 -1.96 0.20 -7.23
CA HIS A 66 -1.61 1.09 -8.32
C HIS A 66 -2.41 2.39 -8.25
N SER A 67 -1.77 3.49 -8.61
CA SER A 67 -2.38 4.81 -8.66
C SER A 67 -1.65 5.66 -9.71
N GLY A 68 -2.39 6.40 -10.55
CA GLY A 68 -1.85 7.40 -11.46
C GLY A 68 -0.70 6.95 -12.37
N GLY A 69 -0.77 5.76 -12.94
CA GLY A 69 0.24 5.23 -13.86
C GLY A 69 1.46 4.59 -13.17
N HIS A 70 1.38 4.35 -11.88
CA HIS A 70 2.43 3.71 -11.09
C HIS A 70 1.88 2.51 -10.33
N ALA A 71 2.73 1.56 -9.99
CA ALA A 71 2.36 0.37 -9.24
C ALA A 71 3.36 0.03 -8.15
N LEU A 72 2.84 -0.52 -7.07
CA LEU A 72 3.57 -1.03 -5.92
C LEU A 72 3.15 -2.48 -5.67
N CYS A 73 4.11 -3.36 -5.52
CA CYS A 73 3.86 -4.75 -5.13
C CYS A 73 4.72 -5.13 -3.93
N ALA A 74 4.11 -5.75 -2.93
CA ALA A 74 4.85 -6.46 -1.89
C ALA A 74 4.88 -7.94 -2.18
N ARG A 75 6.03 -8.58 -1.93
CA ARG A 75 6.19 -10.02 -1.92
C ARG A 75 6.72 -10.46 -0.56
N ALA A 76 6.06 -11.46 0.03
CA ALA A 76 6.43 -12.06 1.29
C ALA A 76 6.40 -13.60 1.19
N PRO A 77 7.08 -14.34 2.08
CA PRO A 77 6.98 -15.79 2.15
C PRO A 77 5.53 -16.27 2.27
N ALA A 78 5.22 -17.47 1.72
CA ALA A 78 3.90 -18.06 1.81
C ALA A 78 3.44 -18.18 3.28
N GLY A 79 2.14 -18.00 3.50
CA GLY A 79 1.52 -18.04 4.83
C GLY A 79 1.65 -16.73 5.63
N ARG A 80 2.33 -15.71 5.10
CA ARG A 80 2.42 -14.41 5.77
C ARG A 80 1.36 -13.44 5.22
N ALA A 81 0.57 -12.84 6.10
CA ALA A 81 -0.31 -11.76 5.71
C ALA A 81 0.51 -10.50 5.39
N VAL A 82 0.32 -9.93 4.21
CA VAL A 82 0.97 -8.71 3.74
C VAL A 82 0.02 -7.88 2.90
N GLY A 83 0.04 -6.57 3.07
CA GLY A 83 -0.71 -5.62 2.25
C GLY A 83 0.10 -4.38 1.95
N VAL A 84 -0.08 -3.84 0.75
CA VAL A 84 0.48 -2.55 0.36
C VAL A 84 -0.58 -1.67 -0.26
N ASP A 85 -0.40 -0.38 -0.06
CA ASP A 85 -1.17 0.62 -0.80
C ASP A 85 -0.27 1.75 -1.29
N LEU A 86 -0.67 2.34 -2.43
CA LEU A 86 0.01 3.42 -3.11
C LEU A 86 -1.01 4.46 -3.55
N GLU A 87 -0.82 5.71 -3.16
CA GLU A 87 -1.69 6.80 -3.56
C GLU A 87 -0.91 8.01 -4.08
N ARG A 88 -1.38 8.55 -5.19
CA ARG A 88 -0.90 9.84 -5.66
C ARG A 88 -1.55 10.95 -4.85
N ILE A 89 -0.72 11.81 -4.27
CA ILE A 89 -1.19 13.01 -3.55
C ILE A 89 -1.82 13.95 -4.58
N ARG A 90 -3.07 14.32 -4.34
CA ARG A 90 -3.80 15.29 -5.13
C ARG A 90 -4.85 15.99 -4.28
N PRO A 91 -5.19 17.25 -4.57
CA PRO A 91 -6.27 17.93 -3.89
C PRO A 91 -7.58 17.13 -4.03
N ARG A 92 -8.25 16.90 -2.91
CA ARG A 92 -9.58 16.29 -2.84
C ARG A 92 -10.27 16.71 -1.54
N ASP A 93 -11.55 16.49 -1.45
CA ASP A 93 -12.29 16.71 -0.20
C ASP A 93 -11.90 15.61 0.82
N THR A 94 -10.79 15.86 1.52
CA THR A 94 -10.29 14.94 2.55
C THR A 94 -11.20 14.86 3.76
N ALA A 95 -12.03 15.89 4.02
CA ALA A 95 -12.96 15.87 5.15
C ALA A 95 -14.11 14.88 4.90
N ALA A 96 -14.72 14.91 3.71
CA ALA A 96 -15.75 13.96 3.32
C ALA A 96 -15.22 12.51 3.31
N LEU A 97 -14.02 12.29 2.75
CA LEU A 97 -13.40 10.97 2.74
C LEU A 97 -13.04 10.47 4.15
N ALA A 98 -12.49 11.35 5.01
CA ALA A 98 -12.18 11.02 6.39
C ALA A 98 -13.44 10.71 7.22
N ALA A 99 -14.54 11.40 6.96
CA ALA A 99 -15.83 11.08 7.61
C ALA A 99 -16.30 9.65 7.30
N TRP A 100 -15.91 9.12 6.15
CA TRP A 100 -16.29 7.80 5.70
C TRP A 100 -15.40 6.67 6.25
N VAL A 101 -14.07 6.90 6.35
CA VAL A 101 -13.09 5.83 6.64
C VAL A 101 -12.33 6.00 7.95
N CYS A 102 -12.42 7.16 8.62
CA CYS A 102 -11.69 7.46 9.85
C CYS A 102 -12.63 7.49 11.07
N ASP A 103 -12.11 7.08 12.22
CA ASP A 103 -12.79 7.28 13.49
C ASP A 103 -12.72 8.75 13.96
N ALA A 104 -13.35 9.03 15.12
CA ALA A 104 -13.42 10.39 15.66
C ALA A 104 -12.03 10.94 16.03
N ALA A 105 -11.13 10.12 16.59
CA ALA A 105 -9.80 10.54 17.01
C ALA A 105 -8.90 10.84 15.79
N GLU A 106 -8.96 10.02 14.76
CA GLU A 106 -8.24 10.23 13.50
C GLU A 106 -8.73 11.51 12.81
N ARG A 107 -10.05 11.75 12.78
CA ARG A 107 -10.62 12.99 12.22
C ARG A 107 -10.16 14.23 12.97
N ALA A 108 -10.16 14.20 14.31
CA ALA A 108 -9.65 15.30 15.13
C ALA A 108 -8.17 15.56 14.81
N TRP A 109 -7.35 14.51 14.75
CA TRP A 109 -5.93 14.64 14.42
C TRP A 109 -5.68 15.21 13.01
N LEU A 110 -6.54 14.92 12.04
CA LEU A 110 -6.48 15.52 10.71
C LEU A 110 -6.87 17.02 10.75
N GLN A 111 -7.84 17.39 11.59
CA GLN A 111 -8.30 18.78 11.71
C GLN A 111 -7.24 19.68 12.36
N ASP A 112 -6.39 19.13 13.25
CA ASP A 112 -5.28 19.86 13.88
C ASP A 112 -4.17 20.26 12.89
N ALA A 113 -4.18 19.73 11.67
CA ALA A 113 -3.24 20.09 10.63
C ALA A 113 -3.89 20.99 9.57
N ALA A 114 -3.08 21.79 8.88
CA ALA A 114 -3.52 22.63 7.77
C ALA A 114 -2.71 22.38 6.50
N GLY A 115 -3.27 22.75 5.36
CA GLY A 115 -2.59 22.72 4.06
C GLY A 115 -2.02 21.34 3.72
N ASP A 116 -0.78 21.32 3.24
CA ASP A 116 -0.09 20.11 2.76
C ASP A 116 0.12 19.09 3.87
N LEU A 117 0.29 19.53 5.12
CA LEU A 117 0.43 18.61 6.25
C LEU A 117 -0.86 17.80 6.48
N ARG A 118 -2.03 18.42 6.36
CA ARG A 118 -3.31 17.70 6.47
C ARG A 118 -3.45 16.69 5.36
N LEU A 119 -3.06 17.06 4.16
CA LEU A 119 -3.12 16.20 2.99
C LEU A 119 -2.18 14.99 3.14
N GLU A 120 -0.94 15.21 3.58
CA GLU A 120 0.01 14.13 3.87
C GLU A 120 -0.52 13.19 4.97
N ARG A 121 -1.04 13.74 6.07
CA ARG A 121 -1.65 12.95 7.16
C ARG A 121 -2.82 12.10 6.67
N PHE A 122 -3.68 12.69 5.81
CA PHE A 122 -4.81 11.96 5.25
C PHE A 122 -4.35 10.77 4.40
N TYR A 123 -3.41 10.99 3.47
CA TYR A 123 -2.90 9.90 2.63
C TYR A 123 -2.14 8.84 3.43
N MET A 124 -1.44 9.23 4.50
CA MET A 124 -0.81 8.28 5.42
C MET A 124 -1.85 7.36 6.08
N LEU A 125 -2.94 7.92 6.63
CA LEU A 125 -4.04 7.13 7.21
C LEU A 125 -4.70 6.25 6.15
N TRP A 126 -5.02 6.82 5.00
CA TRP A 126 -5.67 6.12 3.90
C TRP A 126 -4.87 4.91 3.45
N THR A 127 -3.59 5.10 3.11
CA THR A 127 -2.74 4.01 2.60
C THR A 127 -2.51 2.91 3.63
N ILE A 128 -2.36 3.25 4.92
CA ILE A 128 -2.23 2.25 5.99
C ILE A 128 -3.52 1.42 6.12
N LYS A 129 -4.69 2.06 6.09
CA LYS A 129 -5.99 1.37 6.18
C LYS A 129 -6.23 0.45 4.99
N GLU A 130 -6.01 0.94 3.76
CA GLU A 130 -6.11 0.13 2.54
C GLU A 130 -5.13 -1.06 2.56
N ALA A 131 -3.91 -0.85 3.05
CA ALA A 131 -2.94 -1.92 3.21
C ALA A 131 -3.42 -2.97 4.23
N PHE A 132 -4.08 -2.56 5.34
CA PHE A 132 -4.70 -3.50 6.28
C PHE A 132 -5.88 -4.26 5.66
N VAL A 133 -6.75 -3.58 4.92
CA VAL A 133 -7.86 -4.23 4.21
C VAL A 133 -7.33 -5.37 3.33
N LYS A 134 -6.26 -5.12 2.58
CA LYS A 134 -5.62 -6.12 1.71
C LYS A 134 -4.93 -7.23 2.51
N ALA A 135 -4.21 -6.89 3.60
CA ALA A 135 -3.43 -7.86 4.38
C ALA A 135 -4.28 -8.80 5.21
N ALA A 136 -5.37 -8.28 5.79
CA ALA A 136 -6.20 -9.01 6.74
C ALA A 136 -7.52 -9.52 6.12
N GLY A 137 -7.77 -9.22 4.82
CA GLY A 137 -9.01 -9.62 4.15
C GLY A 137 -10.25 -8.95 4.74
N LEU A 138 -10.13 -7.67 5.11
CA LEU A 138 -11.22 -6.88 5.68
C LEU A 138 -12.14 -6.34 4.59
N ASP A 139 -13.35 -5.97 4.98
CA ASP A 139 -14.33 -5.37 4.06
C ASP A 139 -14.07 -3.89 3.83
N PHE A 140 -13.99 -3.50 2.56
CA PHE A 140 -13.90 -2.10 2.15
C PHE A 140 -15.31 -1.57 1.82
N PRO A 141 -15.73 -0.42 2.35
CA PRO A 141 -15.05 0.46 3.33
C PRO A 141 -15.44 0.15 4.78
N ALA A 142 -16.27 -0.87 5.02
CA ALA A 142 -16.94 -1.11 6.31
C ALA A 142 -15.96 -1.21 7.49
N ASP A 143 -14.82 -1.87 7.29
CA ASP A 143 -13.86 -2.10 8.37
C ASP A 143 -12.75 -1.03 8.44
N MET A 144 -12.70 -0.07 7.52
CA MET A 144 -11.60 0.92 7.50
C MET A 144 -11.53 1.78 8.77
N ALA A 145 -12.67 2.08 9.40
CA ALA A 145 -12.68 2.83 10.66
C ALA A 145 -12.16 2.03 11.86
N THR A 146 -12.03 0.70 11.73
CA THR A 146 -11.58 -0.18 12.83
C THR A 146 -10.07 -0.38 12.88
N VAL A 147 -9.36 -0.09 11.79
CA VAL A 147 -7.91 -0.26 11.63
C VAL A 147 -7.23 1.06 11.29
N GLY A 148 -5.91 1.14 11.44
CA GLY A 148 -5.13 2.31 11.07
C GLY A 148 -4.21 2.80 12.19
N LEU A 149 -4.24 4.10 12.47
CA LEU A 149 -3.41 4.74 13.50
C LEU A 149 -4.30 5.41 14.55
N ALA A 150 -3.96 5.19 15.82
CA ALA A 150 -4.63 5.82 16.96
C ALA A 150 -3.78 6.95 17.53
N PRO A 151 -4.19 8.23 17.40
CA PRO A 151 -3.51 9.34 18.06
C PRO A 151 -3.56 9.17 19.58
N GLN A 152 -2.40 9.33 20.23
CA GLN A 152 -2.24 9.23 21.67
C GLN A 152 -2.18 10.63 22.31
N ALA A 153 -2.53 10.74 23.60
CA ALA A 153 -2.43 11.98 24.34
C ALA A 153 -1.01 12.58 24.35
N THR A 154 0.02 11.77 24.12
CA THR A 154 1.42 12.19 24.00
C THR A 154 1.76 12.83 22.64
N GLY A 155 0.80 12.93 21.72
CA GLY A 155 1.03 13.35 20.34
C GLY A 155 1.64 12.27 19.43
N ARG A 156 1.94 11.09 19.97
CA ARG A 156 2.43 9.95 19.16
C ARG A 156 1.27 9.21 18.52
N LEU A 157 1.56 8.47 17.45
CA LEU A 157 0.62 7.57 16.81
C LEU A 157 0.94 6.13 17.21
N ALA A 158 -0.06 5.39 17.66
CA ALA A 158 0.02 3.95 17.87
C ALA A 158 -0.66 3.21 16.71
N LEU A 159 -0.20 2.01 16.38
CA LEU A 159 -0.89 1.16 15.42
C LEU A 159 -2.17 0.61 16.04
N ARG A 160 -3.25 0.66 15.29
CA ARG A 160 -4.53 0.02 15.61
C ARG A 160 -4.81 -1.05 14.55
N PRO A 161 -4.30 -2.27 14.74
CA PRO A 161 -4.43 -3.36 13.79
C PRO A 161 -5.64 -4.24 14.09
N PRO A 162 -5.99 -5.17 13.19
CA PRO A 162 -6.77 -6.37 13.54
C PRO A 162 -6.07 -7.21 14.61
N PRO A 163 -6.75 -8.20 15.24
CA PRO A 163 -6.13 -9.07 16.24
C PRO A 163 -4.83 -9.74 15.73
N GLY A 164 -3.81 -9.76 16.57
CA GLY A 164 -2.51 -10.37 16.30
C GLY A 164 -1.35 -9.37 16.24
N PRO A 165 -0.12 -9.88 16.06
CA PRO A 165 1.07 -9.06 15.97
C PRO A 165 1.22 -8.47 14.58
N TRP A 166 1.18 -7.14 14.47
CA TRP A 166 1.28 -6.44 13.19
C TRP A 166 2.38 -5.39 13.20
N GLN A 167 2.95 -5.18 12.03
CA GLN A 167 3.85 -4.07 11.76
C GLN A 167 3.35 -3.28 10.56
N ALA A 168 3.63 -1.98 10.58
CA ALA A 168 3.30 -1.07 9.50
C ALA A 168 4.43 -0.07 9.29
N MET A 169 4.68 0.27 8.04
CA MET A 169 5.55 1.35 7.63
C MET A 169 4.88 2.19 6.56
N CYS A 170 5.12 3.49 6.60
CA CYS A 170 4.60 4.43 5.61
C CYS A 170 5.70 5.38 5.14
N TRP A 171 5.73 5.66 3.84
CA TRP A 171 6.72 6.54 3.20
C TRP A 171 6.06 7.53 2.27
N ALA A 172 6.63 8.75 2.20
CA ALA A 172 6.46 9.63 1.07
C ALA A 172 7.48 9.26 -0.01
N LEU A 173 7.03 9.28 -1.27
CA LEU A 173 7.86 8.99 -2.44
C LEU A 173 7.90 10.25 -3.32
N GLY A 174 9.06 10.88 -3.41
CA GLY A 174 9.18 12.21 -4.00
C GLY A 174 8.23 13.21 -3.33
N ALA A 175 7.65 14.10 -4.13
CA ALA A 175 6.64 15.06 -3.67
C ALA A 175 5.19 14.57 -3.86
N ASP A 176 4.99 13.52 -4.68
CA ASP A 176 3.68 13.25 -5.27
C ASP A 176 2.98 12.00 -4.71
N TRP A 177 3.66 11.18 -3.90
CA TRP A 177 3.12 9.86 -3.54
C TRP A 177 3.25 9.57 -2.05
N VAL A 178 2.27 8.82 -1.55
CA VAL A 178 2.36 8.14 -0.26
C VAL A 178 2.15 6.65 -0.49
N MET A 179 2.94 5.83 0.16
CA MET A 179 2.78 4.38 0.18
C MET A 179 2.82 3.84 1.60
N ALA A 180 2.12 2.75 1.83
CA ALA A 180 2.20 1.98 3.07
C ALA A 180 2.40 0.49 2.79
N ALA A 181 3.08 -0.17 3.72
CA ALA A 181 3.16 -1.62 3.80
C ALA A 181 2.79 -2.06 5.21
N VAL A 182 1.92 -3.07 5.32
CA VAL A 182 1.57 -3.73 6.58
C VAL A 182 1.77 -5.23 6.46
N TRP A 183 2.19 -5.87 7.54
CA TRP A 183 2.38 -7.31 7.56
C TRP A 183 2.19 -7.87 8.96
N ARG A 184 1.78 -9.13 9.00
CA ARG A 184 1.71 -9.87 10.27
C ARG A 184 3.11 -10.34 10.66
N ALA A 185 3.57 -9.94 11.86
CA ALA A 185 4.88 -10.29 12.37
C ALA A 185 4.87 -11.72 12.96
N ASP A 186 5.95 -12.48 12.76
CA ASP A 186 6.18 -13.71 13.48
C ASP A 186 7.19 -13.42 14.62
N GLY A 187 6.67 -13.11 15.81
CA GLY A 187 7.52 -12.79 16.97
C GLY A 187 8.20 -11.41 16.88
N ASN A 188 9.38 -11.28 17.48
CA ASN A 188 10.14 -10.02 17.61
C ASN A 188 11.08 -9.75 16.40
N GLU A 189 10.90 -10.41 15.27
CA GLU A 189 11.80 -10.24 14.13
C GLU A 189 11.60 -8.87 13.47
N SER A 190 12.69 -8.11 13.34
CA SER A 190 12.72 -6.95 12.43
C SER A 190 12.81 -7.48 10.99
N LEU A 191 11.80 -7.19 10.17
CA LEU A 191 11.88 -7.44 8.75
C LEU A 191 12.80 -6.41 8.09
N GLN A 192 13.77 -6.89 7.33
CA GLN A 192 14.48 -6.04 6.38
C GLN A 192 13.63 -5.91 5.13
N VAL A 193 13.44 -4.67 4.68
CA VAL A 193 12.76 -4.37 3.42
C VAL A 193 13.79 -4.38 2.30
N ASP A 194 13.59 -5.29 1.35
CA ASP A 194 14.35 -5.34 0.09
C ASP A 194 13.63 -4.49 -0.97
N TRP A 195 14.31 -3.46 -1.48
CA TRP A 195 13.76 -2.49 -2.40
C TRP A 195 14.12 -2.84 -3.84
N ARG A 196 13.13 -3.17 -4.65
CA ARG A 196 13.27 -3.60 -6.04
C ARG A 196 12.47 -2.71 -6.98
N ALA A 197 12.89 -2.62 -8.24
CA ALA A 197 12.12 -1.95 -9.28
C ALA A 197 12.03 -2.81 -10.53
N ALA A 198 10.89 -2.80 -11.19
CA ALA A 198 10.73 -3.41 -12.51
C ALA A 198 11.37 -2.51 -13.56
N ALA A 199 12.35 -3.03 -14.31
CA ALA A 199 12.99 -2.25 -15.37
C ALA A 199 11.96 -1.73 -16.39
N PRO A 200 12.13 -0.52 -16.94
CA PRO A 200 13.22 0.43 -16.72
C PRO A 200 13.02 1.37 -15.51
N SER A 201 12.02 1.13 -14.65
CA SER A 201 11.64 2.00 -13.54
C SER A 201 12.73 2.13 -12.49
N ALA A 202 12.75 3.28 -11.81
CA ALA A 202 13.58 3.54 -10.64
C ALA A 202 12.74 4.10 -9.48
N TRP A 203 13.11 3.75 -8.23
CA TRP A 203 12.45 4.29 -7.06
C TRP A 203 12.63 5.81 -6.96
N PRO A 204 11.56 6.57 -6.71
CA PRO A 204 11.69 7.96 -6.27
C PRO A 204 12.43 8.06 -4.93
N ALA A 205 12.87 9.27 -4.56
CA ALA A 205 13.38 9.53 -3.22
C ALA A 205 12.35 9.12 -2.18
N ARG A 206 12.79 8.40 -1.13
CA ARG A 206 11.90 7.85 -0.08
C ARG A 206 12.16 8.56 1.24
N ARG A 207 11.11 9.10 1.85
CA ARG A 207 11.14 9.69 3.19
C ARG A 207 10.20 8.88 4.09
N LEU A 208 10.74 8.26 5.13
CA LEU A 208 9.92 7.53 6.11
C LEU A 208 9.01 8.51 6.85
N LEU A 209 7.69 8.27 6.80
CA LEU A 209 6.69 9.03 7.56
C LEU A 209 6.45 8.42 8.94
N GLY A 210 6.56 7.10 9.05
CA GLY A 210 6.45 6.41 10.32
C GLY A 210 6.61 4.90 10.20
N GLN A 211 6.91 4.30 11.35
CA GLN A 211 7.00 2.87 11.56
C GLN A 211 6.34 2.52 12.87
N TRP A 212 5.49 1.50 12.87
CA TRP A 212 4.71 1.08 14.03
C TRP A 212 4.73 -0.43 14.19
N THR A 213 4.65 -0.86 15.43
CA THR A 213 4.54 -2.27 15.80
C THR A 213 3.45 -2.41 16.84
N ALA A 214 2.53 -3.35 16.62
CA ALA A 214 1.58 -3.82 17.63
C ALA A 214 1.95 -5.25 17.99
N ARG A 215 2.13 -5.50 19.31
CA ARG A 215 2.29 -6.85 19.82
C ARG A 215 0.92 -7.48 19.91
N GLY A 216 0.79 -8.75 19.54
CA GLY A 216 -0.42 -9.52 19.82
C GLY A 216 -0.54 -9.69 21.34
N ASP A 217 -1.75 -9.52 21.84
CA ASP A 217 -2.10 -9.93 23.20
C ASP A 217 -2.07 -11.46 23.33
#